data_433207140bd3c853a7494da200c73282
#
_entry.id   433207140bd3c853a7494da200c73282
#
_cell.length_a   1.000
_cell.length_b   1.000
_cell.length_c   1.000
_cell.angle_alpha   90.00
_cell.angle_beta   90.00
_cell.angle_gamma   90.00
#
_symmetry.space_group_name_H-M   'P 1'
#
loop_
_entity.id
_entity.type
_entity.pdbx_description
1 polymer ?
#
loop_
_entity_poly.entity_id
_entity_poly.type
_entity_poly.pdbx_seq_one_letter_code
_entity_poly.pdbx_strand_id
1 'polypeptide(L)'
;MYVVCLDLEGVLVPEIWIEFSKASGIPELKRTTRDEPDYDKLMKWRIGILAEHGLGLKEIQDVIATIDPMPGAKEFLDELRSFAQVIIISDTFQQFAAPLMKKLGLPTIFCNTLVVGEDGAIVDYKMRCEKSKLTTVNALHAAGLETIASGDSFNDLGMIQASAAGFLFRTTDAIKAAYPEIPAFETYEELLAAIKAAGANL
;
A
#
# COMPACT_ATOMS: atom_id res chain seq x y z
N MET A 1 -6.14 12.19 20.22
CA MET A 1 -6.47 10.90 19.55
C MET A 1 -5.76 10.88 18.21
N TYR A 2 -5.03 9.82 17.91
CA TYR A 2 -4.29 9.70 16.65
C TYR A 2 -4.68 8.44 15.86
N VAL A 3 -4.36 8.46 14.56
CA VAL A 3 -4.55 7.36 13.62
C VAL A 3 -3.20 7.01 13.00
N VAL A 4 -2.86 5.73 12.96
CA VAL A 4 -1.67 5.25 12.26
C VAL A 4 -2.04 4.96 10.80
N CYS A 5 -1.36 5.63 9.87
CA CYS A 5 -1.53 5.50 8.44
C CYS A 5 -0.37 4.70 7.86
N LEU A 6 -0.64 3.51 7.33
CA LEU A 6 0.37 2.62 6.75
C LEU A 6 0.18 2.50 5.24
N ASP A 7 1.28 2.42 4.49
CA ASP A 7 1.21 1.83 3.15
C ASP A 7 0.96 0.32 3.25
N LEU A 8 0.56 -0.28 2.15
CA LEU A 8 0.31 -1.72 2.04
C LEU A 8 1.52 -2.47 1.45
N GLU A 9 1.86 -2.12 0.21
CA GLU A 9 2.93 -2.78 -0.55
C GLU A 9 4.30 -2.29 -0.05
N GLY A 10 5.26 -3.19 0.13
CA GLY A 10 6.55 -2.86 0.75
C GLY A 10 6.52 -2.77 2.30
N VAL A 11 5.34 -2.58 2.90
CA VAL A 11 5.17 -2.48 4.36
C VAL A 11 4.53 -3.73 4.96
N LEU A 12 3.40 -4.18 4.44
CA LEU A 12 2.65 -5.33 4.97
C LEU A 12 2.61 -6.52 4.01
N VAL A 13 2.66 -6.24 2.71
CA VAL A 13 2.66 -7.25 1.65
C VAL A 13 3.75 -6.91 0.62
N PRO A 14 4.24 -7.90 -0.13
CA PRO A 14 5.16 -7.61 -1.24
C PRO A 14 4.42 -6.86 -2.36
N GLU A 15 5.18 -6.29 -3.30
CA GLU A 15 4.67 -5.64 -4.51
C GLU A 15 3.76 -6.60 -5.30
N ILE A 16 2.45 -6.32 -5.32
CA ILE A 16 1.43 -7.23 -5.86
C ILE A 16 1.67 -7.54 -7.33
N TRP A 17 1.99 -6.53 -8.15
CA TRP A 17 2.24 -6.75 -9.58
C TRP A 17 3.48 -7.57 -9.86
N ILE A 18 4.52 -7.44 -9.04
CA ILE A 18 5.74 -8.24 -9.16
C ILE A 18 5.45 -9.69 -8.82
N GLU A 19 4.78 -9.94 -7.70
CA GLU A 19 4.43 -11.30 -7.29
C GLU A 19 3.41 -11.94 -8.24
N PHE A 20 2.44 -11.16 -8.71
CA PHE A 20 1.49 -11.60 -9.72
C PHE A 20 2.20 -12.02 -11.03
N SER A 21 3.16 -11.21 -11.49
CA SER A 21 3.97 -11.53 -12.66
C SER A 21 4.73 -12.86 -12.50
N LYS A 22 5.32 -13.09 -11.31
CA LYS A 22 6.02 -14.35 -11.02
C LYS A 22 5.07 -15.55 -11.02
N ALA A 23 3.93 -15.42 -10.32
CA ALA A 23 2.99 -16.51 -10.17
C ALA A 23 2.21 -16.83 -11.44
N SER A 24 1.88 -15.81 -12.26
CA SER A 24 1.21 -16.01 -13.56
C SER A 24 2.13 -16.40 -14.69
N GLY A 25 3.46 -16.23 -14.52
CA GLY A 25 4.45 -16.45 -15.58
C GLY A 25 4.42 -15.40 -16.69
N ILE A 26 3.88 -14.21 -16.43
CA ILE A 26 3.81 -13.09 -17.39
C ILE A 26 4.85 -12.03 -16.97
N PRO A 27 6.09 -12.08 -17.49
CA PRO A 27 7.19 -11.24 -17.04
C PRO A 27 6.99 -9.75 -17.35
N GLU A 28 6.18 -9.41 -18.33
CA GLU A 28 5.85 -8.04 -18.72
C GLU A 28 5.21 -7.27 -17.57
N LEU A 29 4.40 -7.93 -16.75
CA LEU A 29 3.69 -7.30 -15.61
C LEU A 29 4.60 -6.86 -14.45
N LYS A 30 5.90 -7.18 -14.49
CA LYS A 30 6.90 -6.66 -13.54
C LYS A 30 7.16 -5.16 -13.68
N ARG A 31 6.80 -4.58 -14.83
CA ARG A 31 6.99 -3.15 -15.09
C ARG A 31 6.29 -2.31 -14.02
N THR A 32 7.03 -1.35 -13.45
CA THR A 32 6.58 -0.48 -12.36
C THR A 32 6.58 0.99 -12.77
N THR A 33 6.19 1.88 -11.87
CA THR A 33 6.31 3.34 -12.06
C THR A 33 7.76 3.82 -12.22
N ARG A 34 8.74 3.01 -11.89
CA ARG A 34 10.16 3.29 -12.16
C ARG A 34 10.49 3.15 -13.64
N ASP A 35 9.78 2.27 -14.36
CA ASP A 35 9.98 2.00 -15.78
C ASP A 35 9.06 2.88 -16.66
N GLU A 36 7.87 3.19 -16.18
CA GLU A 36 6.89 4.08 -16.81
C GLU A 36 6.29 5.00 -15.72
N PRO A 37 6.81 6.24 -15.59
CA PRO A 37 6.35 7.19 -14.58
C PRO A 37 4.90 7.67 -14.76
N ASP A 38 4.37 7.59 -15.99
CA ASP A 38 2.98 7.90 -16.27
C ASP A 38 2.09 6.72 -15.83
N TYR A 39 1.43 6.89 -14.69
CA TYR A 39 0.61 5.84 -14.08
C TYR A 39 -0.56 5.41 -14.98
N ASP A 40 -1.17 6.34 -15.72
CA ASP A 40 -2.28 6.01 -16.62
C ASP A 40 -1.81 5.14 -17.79
N LYS A 41 -0.67 5.47 -18.39
CA LYS A 41 -0.05 4.63 -19.42
C LYS A 41 0.33 3.26 -18.89
N LEU A 42 0.93 3.19 -17.70
CA LEU A 42 1.30 1.93 -17.07
C LEU A 42 0.07 1.05 -16.83
N MET A 43 -1.01 1.61 -16.28
CA MET A 43 -2.22 0.84 -15.99
C MET A 43 -2.95 0.39 -17.25
N LYS A 44 -3.08 1.25 -18.28
CA LYS A 44 -3.67 0.87 -19.56
C LYS A 44 -2.88 -0.24 -20.25
N TRP A 45 -1.54 -0.16 -20.19
CA TRP A 45 -0.69 -1.20 -20.70
C TRP A 45 -0.87 -2.53 -19.95
N ARG A 46 -0.91 -2.51 -18.61
CA ARG A 46 -1.18 -3.70 -17.79
C ARG A 46 -2.53 -4.33 -18.11
N ILE A 47 -3.58 -3.52 -18.25
CA ILE A 47 -4.93 -3.98 -18.63
C ILE A 47 -4.89 -4.66 -20.01
N GLY A 48 -4.16 -4.09 -20.98
CA GLY A 48 -3.94 -4.70 -22.29
C GLY A 48 -3.29 -6.08 -22.19
N ILE A 49 -2.21 -6.23 -21.41
CA ILE A 49 -1.54 -7.53 -21.20
C ILE A 49 -2.48 -8.56 -20.54
N LEU A 50 -3.27 -8.14 -19.54
CA LEU A 50 -4.25 -9.03 -18.92
C LEU A 50 -5.28 -9.54 -19.94
N ALA A 51 -5.77 -8.65 -20.80
CA ALA A 51 -6.73 -9.00 -21.85
C ALA A 51 -6.12 -9.94 -22.90
N GLU A 52 -4.87 -9.69 -23.34
CA GLU A 52 -4.12 -10.56 -24.28
C GLU A 52 -3.95 -11.98 -23.73
N HIS A 53 -3.79 -12.12 -22.41
CA HIS A 53 -3.67 -13.41 -21.74
C HIS A 53 -5.01 -14.01 -21.29
N GLY A 54 -6.15 -13.35 -21.59
CA GLY A 54 -7.48 -13.80 -21.20
C GLY A 54 -7.71 -13.87 -19.70
N LEU A 55 -7.02 -13.01 -18.92
CA LEU A 55 -7.11 -12.97 -17.47
C LEU A 55 -8.17 -11.98 -17.03
N GLY A 56 -9.25 -12.52 -16.46
CA GLY A 56 -10.27 -11.74 -15.78
C GLY A 56 -9.96 -11.51 -14.29
N LEU A 57 -10.84 -10.79 -13.62
CA LEU A 57 -10.68 -10.46 -12.19
C LEU A 57 -10.54 -11.71 -11.32
N LYS A 58 -11.32 -12.77 -11.62
CA LYS A 58 -11.31 -14.00 -10.81
C LYS A 58 -9.95 -14.70 -10.85
N GLU A 59 -9.41 -14.90 -12.04
CA GLU A 59 -8.10 -15.52 -12.24
C GLU A 59 -6.99 -14.75 -11.54
N ILE A 60 -7.05 -13.41 -11.61
CA ILE A 60 -6.10 -12.53 -10.93
C ILE A 60 -6.24 -12.65 -9.41
N GLN A 61 -7.44 -12.66 -8.88
CA GLN A 61 -7.68 -12.82 -7.43
C GLN A 61 -7.23 -14.20 -6.95
N ASP A 62 -7.42 -15.26 -7.73
CA ASP A 62 -6.95 -16.61 -7.41
C ASP A 62 -5.41 -16.65 -7.31
N VAL A 63 -4.71 -15.95 -8.20
CA VAL A 63 -3.24 -15.81 -8.12
C VAL A 63 -2.82 -14.96 -6.91
N ILE A 64 -3.46 -13.81 -6.70
CA ILE A 64 -3.14 -12.93 -5.54
C ILE A 64 -3.41 -13.67 -4.22
N ALA A 65 -4.40 -14.53 -4.16
CA ALA A 65 -4.68 -15.34 -2.97
C ALA A 65 -3.53 -16.29 -2.59
N THR A 66 -2.63 -16.60 -3.51
CA THR A 66 -1.40 -17.38 -3.23
C THR A 66 -0.28 -16.55 -2.62
N ILE A 67 -0.35 -15.21 -2.72
CA ILE A 67 0.64 -14.30 -2.15
C ILE A 67 0.40 -14.20 -0.63
N ASP A 68 1.46 -14.33 0.15
CA ASP A 68 1.38 -14.15 1.60
C ASP A 68 1.81 -12.75 2.02
N PRO A 69 1.26 -12.23 3.14
CA PRO A 69 1.82 -11.06 3.81
C PRO A 69 3.30 -11.26 4.13
N MET A 70 4.02 -10.16 4.28
CA MET A 70 5.43 -10.23 4.70
C MET A 70 5.56 -10.89 6.07
N PRO A 71 6.62 -11.67 6.32
CA PRO A 71 6.83 -12.33 7.61
C PRO A 71 6.76 -11.34 8.77
N GLY A 72 5.89 -11.61 9.75
CA GLY A 72 5.65 -10.74 10.91
C GLY A 72 4.66 -9.59 10.69
N ALA A 73 4.19 -9.37 9.46
CA ALA A 73 3.27 -8.26 9.15
C ALA A 73 1.92 -8.38 9.86
N LYS A 74 1.38 -9.59 9.94
CA LYS A 74 0.09 -9.84 10.62
C LYS A 74 0.19 -9.58 12.11
N GLU A 75 1.24 -10.09 12.74
CA GLU A 75 1.52 -9.92 14.16
C GLU A 75 1.77 -8.46 14.51
N PHE A 76 2.55 -7.75 13.70
CA PHE A 76 2.77 -6.30 13.82
C PHE A 76 1.45 -5.54 13.75
N LEU A 77 0.61 -5.84 12.76
CA LEU A 77 -0.67 -5.16 12.56
C LEU A 77 -1.65 -5.43 13.73
N ASP A 78 -1.69 -6.66 14.24
CA ASP A 78 -2.53 -7.02 15.38
C ASP A 78 -2.08 -6.32 16.66
N GLU A 79 -0.77 -6.29 16.93
CA GLU A 79 -0.20 -5.55 18.06
C GLU A 79 -0.50 -4.05 17.95
N LEU A 80 -0.28 -3.46 16.77
CA LEU A 80 -0.56 -2.04 16.51
C LEU A 80 -2.03 -1.70 16.75
N ARG A 81 -2.95 -2.53 16.28
CA ARG A 81 -4.41 -2.38 16.46
C ARG A 81 -4.87 -2.57 17.90
N SER A 82 -4.05 -3.17 18.76
CA SER A 82 -4.39 -3.34 20.18
C SER A 82 -4.35 -2.02 20.96
N PHE A 83 -3.65 -1.00 20.46
CA PHE A 83 -3.49 0.29 21.15
C PHE A 83 -3.73 1.52 20.28
N ALA A 84 -3.83 1.38 18.95
CA ALA A 84 -4.04 2.50 18.04
C ALA A 84 -5.11 2.19 16.99
N GLN A 85 -5.73 3.24 16.45
CA GLN A 85 -6.55 3.13 15.24
C GLN A 85 -5.62 3.07 14.03
N VAL A 86 -5.87 2.14 13.11
CA VAL A 86 -5.01 1.91 11.95
C VAL A 86 -5.80 1.99 10.66
N ILE A 87 -5.28 2.74 9.70
CA ILE A 87 -5.79 2.80 8.32
C ILE A 87 -4.63 2.46 7.38
N ILE A 88 -4.88 1.54 6.46
CA ILE A 88 -3.98 1.31 5.32
C ILE A 88 -4.40 2.26 4.20
N ILE A 89 -3.44 2.96 3.62
CA ILE A 89 -3.66 3.88 2.49
C ILE A 89 -2.75 3.44 1.36
N SER A 90 -3.32 2.88 0.29
CA SER A 90 -2.56 2.27 -0.79
C SER A 90 -3.05 2.72 -2.16
N ASP A 91 -2.15 2.74 -3.12
CA ASP A 91 -2.47 2.99 -4.53
C ASP A 91 -2.89 1.71 -5.29
N THR A 92 -2.98 0.59 -4.60
CA THR A 92 -3.56 -0.66 -5.12
C THR A 92 -5.07 -0.55 -5.36
N PHE A 93 -5.70 -1.64 -5.76
CA PHE A 93 -7.13 -1.72 -6.03
C PHE A 93 -7.83 -2.60 -5.01
N GLN A 94 -9.04 -2.19 -4.59
CA GLN A 94 -9.88 -2.91 -3.65
C GLN A 94 -10.03 -4.40 -4.00
N GLN A 95 -10.22 -4.70 -5.29
CA GLN A 95 -10.41 -6.06 -5.76
C GLN A 95 -9.12 -6.90 -5.67
N PHE A 96 -7.96 -6.28 -5.88
CA PHE A 96 -6.65 -6.94 -5.72
C PHE A 96 -6.28 -7.11 -4.25
N ALA A 97 -6.56 -6.12 -3.43
CA ALA A 97 -6.26 -6.18 -2.00
C ALA A 97 -7.14 -7.21 -1.24
N ALA A 98 -8.36 -7.48 -1.72
CA ALA A 98 -9.34 -8.28 -0.98
C ALA A 98 -8.84 -9.65 -0.48
N PRO A 99 -8.10 -10.48 -1.26
CA PRO A 99 -7.54 -11.73 -0.75
C PRO A 99 -6.50 -11.51 0.37
N LEU A 100 -5.65 -10.49 0.25
CA LEU A 100 -4.62 -10.16 1.21
C LEU A 100 -5.21 -9.58 2.50
N MET A 101 -6.26 -8.76 2.39
CA MET A 101 -6.97 -8.21 3.56
C MET A 101 -7.56 -9.32 4.43
N LYS A 102 -8.03 -10.41 3.84
CA LYS A 102 -8.49 -11.59 4.62
C LYS A 102 -7.35 -12.18 5.45
N LYS A 103 -6.15 -12.30 4.89
CA LYS A 103 -4.95 -12.80 5.59
C LYS A 103 -4.49 -11.86 6.70
N LEU A 104 -4.67 -10.55 6.52
CA LEU A 104 -4.32 -9.51 7.50
C LEU A 104 -5.41 -9.24 8.57
N GLY A 105 -6.51 -10.00 8.58
CA GLY A 105 -7.58 -9.83 9.56
C GLY A 105 -8.51 -8.64 9.28
N LEU A 106 -8.74 -8.35 8.00
CA LEU A 106 -9.66 -7.34 7.49
C LEU A 106 -9.43 -5.93 8.07
N PRO A 107 -8.21 -5.39 7.97
CA PRO A 107 -7.94 -4.01 8.37
C PRO A 107 -8.69 -3.02 7.47
N THR A 108 -8.92 -1.81 7.99
CA THR A 108 -9.44 -0.70 7.17
C THR A 108 -8.43 -0.33 6.08
N ILE A 109 -8.87 -0.27 4.83
CA ILE A 109 -8.04 0.12 3.69
C ILE A 109 -8.74 1.17 2.83
N PHE A 110 -8.01 2.21 2.47
CA PHE A 110 -8.39 3.22 1.47
C PHE A 110 -7.51 3.03 0.24
N CYS A 111 -8.11 2.62 -0.85
CA CYS A 111 -7.43 2.33 -2.11
C CYS A 111 -8.30 2.65 -3.31
N ASN A 112 -7.84 2.33 -4.50
CA ASN A 112 -8.52 2.59 -5.76
C ASN A 112 -9.49 1.45 -6.12
N THR A 113 -10.17 1.56 -7.25
CA THR A 113 -11.18 0.57 -7.69
C THR A 113 -10.96 0.22 -9.16
N LEU A 114 -10.98 -1.06 -9.52
CA LEU A 114 -11.01 -1.51 -10.90
C LEU A 114 -12.43 -1.41 -11.47
N VAL A 115 -12.53 -1.08 -12.75
CA VAL A 115 -13.76 -1.23 -13.52
C VAL A 115 -13.74 -2.59 -14.19
N VAL A 116 -14.73 -3.41 -13.87
CA VAL A 116 -14.82 -4.79 -14.33
C VAL A 116 -16.05 -4.93 -15.22
N GLY A 117 -15.87 -5.52 -16.40
CA GLY A 117 -16.95 -5.83 -17.34
C GLY A 117 -17.85 -6.96 -16.83
N GLU A 118 -19.00 -7.15 -17.48
CA GLU A 118 -19.96 -8.23 -17.13
C GLU A 118 -19.36 -9.63 -17.30
N ASP A 119 -18.38 -9.76 -18.19
CA ASP A 119 -17.61 -10.99 -18.45
C ASP A 119 -16.47 -11.22 -17.45
N GLY A 120 -16.27 -10.30 -16.49
CA GLY A 120 -15.18 -10.35 -15.53
C GLY A 120 -13.86 -9.76 -16.01
N ALA A 121 -13.77 -9.27 -17.25
CA ALA A 121 -12.58 -8.60 -17.77
C ALA A 121 -12.34 -7.27 -17.05
N ILE A 122 -11.08 -6.93 -16.78
CA ILE A 122 -10.72 -5.61 -16.28
C ILE A 122 -10.64 -4.67 -17.48
N VAL A 123 -11.52 -3.66 -17.50
CA VAL A 123 -11.65 -2.75 -18.64
C VAL A 123 -11.11 -1.35 -18.35
N ASP A 124 -11.04 -0.94 -17.09
CA ASP A 124 -10.53 0.36 -16.67
C ASP A 124 -10.27 0.37 -15.15
N TYR A 125 -9.87 1.52 -14.62
CA TYR A 125 -9.71 1.75 -13.20
C TYR A 125 -10.19 3.15 -12.80
N LYS A 126 -10.46 3.33 -11.51
CA LYS A 126 -10.83 4.63 -10.91
C LYS A 126 -9.93 4.92 -9.74
N MET A 127 -9.20 6.03 -9.82
CA MET A 127 -8.51 6.59 -8.66
C MET A 127 -9.53 7.11 -7.65
N ARG A 128 -9.33 6.80 -6.37
CA ARG A 128 -10.19 7.29 -5.29
C ARG A 128 -10.15 8.81 -5.18
N CYS A 129 -8.97 9.37 -5.22
CA CYS A 129 -8.73 10.82 -5.27
C CYS A 129 -7.29 11.10 -5.72
N GLU A 130 -7.02 12.32 -6.11
CA GLU A 130 -5.67 12.77 -6.44
C GLU A 130 -4.78 12.77 -5.18
N LYS A 131 -3.51 12.35 -5.31
CA LYS A 131 -2.54 12.26 -4.21
C LYS A 131 -3.13 11.56 -2.97
N SER A 132 -3.69 10.37 -3.18
CA SER A 132 -4.59 9.67 -2.27
C SER A 132 -4.06 9.58 -0.83
N LYS A 133 -2.76 9.37 -0.63
CA LYS A 133 -2.11 9.25 0.68
C LYS A 133 -2.12 10.58 1.43
N LEU A 134 -1.60 11.65 0.83
CA LEU A 134 -1.60 12.99 1.42
C LEU A 134 -3.02 13.53 1.65
N THR A 135 -3.91 13.36 0.67
CA THR A 135 -5.31 13.81 0.78
C THR A 135 -6.03 13.14 1.94
N THR A 136 -5.76 11.86 2.20
CA THR A 136 -6.35 11.14 3.34
C THR A 136 -5.84 11.69 4.67
N VAL A 137 -4.53 11.90 4.82
CA VAL A 137 -3.95 12.49 6.04
C VAL A 137 -4.53 13.87 6.31
N ASN A 138 -4.60 14.73 5.30
CA ASN A 138 -5.19 16.06 5.44
C ASN A 138 -6.68 16.01 5.84
N ALA A 139 -7.44 15.04 5.33
CA ALA A 139 -8.84 14.85 5.70
C ALA A 139 -8.99 14.39 7.17
N LEU A 140 -8.09 13.53 7.67
CA LEU A 140 -8.06 13.15 9.08
C LEU A 140 -7.73 14.32 9.99
N HIS A 141 -6.76 15.17 9.60
CA HIS A 141 -6.44 16.41 10.32
C HIS A 141 -7.64 17.38 10.36
N ALA A 142 -8.34 17.53 9.22
CA ALA A 142 -9.55 18.34 9.17
C ALA A 142 -10.69 17.79 10.06
N ALA A 143 -10.67 16.50 10.36
CA ALA A 143 -11.58 15.86 11.31
C ALA A 143 -11.08 15.94 12.78
N GLY A 144 -9.98 16.65 13.06
CA GLY A 144 -9.41 16.82 14.41
C GLY A 144 -8.61 15.61 14.90
N LEU A 145 -8.10 14.79 14.01
CA LEU A 145 -7.28 13.62 14.33
C LEU A 145 -5.81 13.89 13.98
N GLU A 146 -4.90 13.58 14.88
CA GLU A 146 -3.48 13.54 14.56
C GLU A 146 -3.15 12.25 13.82
N THR A 147 -2.05 12.24 13.05
CA THR A 147 -1.61 11.05 12.31
C THR A 147 -0.16 10.70 12.58
N ILE A 148 0.12 9.40 12.55
CA ILE A 148 1.47 8.83 12.47
C ILE A 148 1.51 8.03 11.18
N ALA A 149 2.48 8.26 10.30
CA ALA A 149 2.51 7.61 9.01
C ALA A 149 3.78 6.78 8.78
N SER A 150 3.66 5.67 8.05
CA SER A 150 4.80 4.89 7.59
C SER A 150 4.60 4.33 6.20
N GLY A 151 5.67 4.33 5.40
CA GLY A 151 5.73 3.80 4.04
C GLY A 151 7.18 3.54 3.62
N ASP A 152 7.37 3.00 2.41
CA ASP A 152 8.69 2.56 1.91
C ASP A 152 9.21 3.36 0.72
N SER A 153 8.36 4.16 0.08
CA SER A 153 8.61 4.71 -1.25
C SER A 153 8.31 6.22 -1.39
N PHE A 154 8.71 6.81 -2.51
CA PHE A 154 8.55 8.26 -2.75
C PHE A 154 7.10 8.75 -2.69
N ASN A 155 6.12 7.92 -3.08
CA ASN A 155 4.70 8.29 -3.03
C ASN A 155 4.15 8.37 -1.59
N ASP A 156 4.88 7.84 -0.59
CA ASP A 156 4.52 7.91 0.83
C ASP A 156 4.97 9.20 1.50
N LEU A 157 5.98 9.86 0.95
CA LEU A 157 6.59 11.03 1.58
C LEU A 157 5.58 12.13 1.91
N GLY A 158 4.60 12.34 1.04
CA GLY A 158 3.56 13.34 1.30
C GLY A 158 2.76 13.06 2.57
N MET A 159 2.36 11.82 2.82
CA MET A 159 1.66 11.47 4.06
C MET A 159 2.60 11.42 5.26
N ILE A 160 3.84 10.95 5.08
CA ILE A 160 4.86 10.88 6.13
C ILE A 160 5.19 12.29 6.65
N GLN A 161 5.49 13.22 5.77
CA GLN A 161 5.87 14.60 6.13
C GLN A 161 4.70 15.44 6.66
N ALA A 162 3.47 15.13 6.25
CA ALA A 162 2.28 15.82 6.76
C ALA A 162 1.83 15.33 8.14
N SER A 163 2.26 14.14 8.57
CA SER A 163 1.87 13.55 9.84
C SER A 163 2.66 14.12 11.02
N ALA A 164 2.10 14.05 12.24
CA ALA A 164 2.76 14.48 13.47
C ALA A 164 4.05 13.70 13.76
N ALA A 165 4.11 12.42 13.30
CA ALA A 165 5.32 11.63 13.22
C ALA A 165 5.29 10.78 11.95
N GLY A 166 6.44 10.67 11.28
CA GLY A 166 6.57 9.92 10.05
C GLY A 166 7.80 9.04 10.03
N PHE A 167 7.68 7.85 9.46
CA PHE A 167 8.72 6.84 9.45
C PHE A 167 8.84 6.19 8.07
N LEU A 168 10.08 5.96 7.65
CA LEU A 168 10.38 5.09 6.51
C LEU A 168 10.55 3.66 6.99
N PHE A 169 10.02 2.70 6.24
CA PHE A 169 10.13 1.28 6.58
C PHE A 169 10.64 0.49 5.39
N ARG A 170 11.76 -0.22 5.57
CA ARG A 170 12.41 -1.05 4.52
C ARG A 170 12.60 -0.31 3.19
N THR A 171 12.87 0.98 3.28
CA THR A 171 13.05 1.86 2.13
C THR A 171 14.43 1.72 1.49
N THR A 172 14.62 2.31 0.33
CA THR A 172 15.90 2.29 -0.39
C THR A 172 16.91 3.26 0.20
N ASP A 173 18.22 2.98 0.00
CA ASP A 173 19.28 3.88 0.43
C ASP A 173 19.19 5.25 -0.25
N ALA A 174 18.67 5.31 -1.48
CA ALA A 174 18.43 6.56 -2.18
C ALA A 174 17.42 7.45 -1.46
N ILE A 175 16.34 6.88 -0.92
CA ILE A 175 15.33 7.64 -0.17
C ILE A 175 15.88 8.05 1.19
N LYS A 176 16.60 7.16 1.90
CA LYS A 176 17.27 7.49 3.17
C LYS A 176 18.26 8.66 3.00
N ALA A 177 19.04 8.66 1.91
CA ALA A 177 19.99 9.72 1.62
C ALA A 177 19.32 11.05 1.23
N ALA A 178 18.18 11.00 0.56
CA ALA A 178 17.43 12.18 0.14
C ALA A 178 16.64 12.83 1.30
N TYR A 179 16.25 12.04 2.31
CA TYR A 179 15.43 12.46 3.47
C TYR A 179 16.03 11.97 4.79
N PRO A 180 17.27 12.39 5.13
CA PRO A 180 17.98 11.91 6.32
C PRO A 180 17.32 12.33 7.64
N GLU A 181 16.41 13.30 7.62
CA GLU A 181 15.62 13.74 8.76
C GLU A 181 14.48 12.78 9.13
N ILE A 182 14.06 11.88 8.22
CA ILE A 182 12.99 10.92 8.47
C ILE A 182 13.59 9.63 9.00
N PRO A 183 13.27 9.20 10.23
CA PRO A 183 13.76 7.94 10.77
C PRO A 183 13.34 6.75 9.90
N ALA A 184 14.28 5.84 9.65
CA ALA A 184 14.07 4.65 8.84
C ALA A 184 14.31 3.38 9.65
N PHE A 185 13.43 2.40 9.52
CA PHE A 185 13.46 1.14 10.25
C PHE A 185 13.40 -0.06 9.30
N GLU A 186 14.02 -1.17 9.73
CA GLU A 186 14.07 -2.40 8.93
C GLU A 186 13.23 -3.53 9.56
N THR A 187 12.93 -3.44 10.85
CA THR A 187 12.16 -4.45 11.59
C THR A 187 10.84 -3.89 12.10
N TYR A 188 9.84 -4.77 12.22
CA TYR A 188 8.54 -4.36 12.78
C TYR A 188 8.64 -3.97 14.25
N GLU A 189 9.56 -4.58 15.01
CA GLU A 189 9.80 -4.23 16.42
C GLU A 189 10.26 -2.79 16.57
N GLU A 190 11.24 -2.35 15.72
CA GLU A 190 11.73 -0.97 15.73
C GLU A 190 10.63 0.02 15.35
N LEU A 191 9.90 -0.26 14.26
CA LEU A 191 8.80 0.59 13.81
C LEU A 191 7.69 0.68 14.87
N LEU A 192 7.32 -0.45 15.49
CA LEU A 192 6.30 -0.48 16.54
C LEU A 192 6.70 0.33 17.77
N ALA A 193 7.97 0.22 18.19
CA ALA A 193 8.50 0.99 19.31
C ALA A 193 8.49 2.50 19.00
N ALA A 194 8.87 2.89 17.78
CA ALA A 194 8.83 4.28 17.34
C ALA A 194 7.40 4.84 17.30
N ILE A 195 6.43 4.08 16.79
CA ILE A 195 5.02 4.47 16.76
C ILE A 195 4.48 4.62 18.19
N LYS A 196 4.78 3.68 19.11
CA LYS A 196 4.37 3.78 20.51
C LYS A 196 4.95 5.04 21.18
N ALA A 197 6.23 5.32 20.96
CA ALA A 197 6.89 6.51 21.52
C ALA A 197 6.31 7.81 20.98
N ALA A 198 6.03 7.90 19.69
CA ALA A 198 5.39 9.06 19.07
C ALA A 198 3.96 9.25 19.58
N GLY A 199 3.16 8.18 19.64
CA GLY A 199 1.77 8.21 20.10
C GLY A 199 1.60 8.59 21.57
N ALA A 200 2.61 8.35 22.41
CA ALA A 200 2.59 8.76 23.83
C ALA A 200 2.61 10.30 24.01
N ASN A 201 2.98 11.05 22.98
CA ASN A 201 3.07 12.51 23.00
C ASN A 201 1.90 13.20 22.26
N LEU A 202 0.93 12.44 21.72
CA LEU A 202 -0.25 12.89 20.98
C LEU A 202 -1.55 12.60 21.73
#